data_1b3d6e05f2130008c31894d0cee59612
#
_entry.id   1b3d6e05f2130008c31894d0cee59612
#
_cell.length_a   1.000
_cell.length_b   1.000
_cell.length_c   1.000
_cell.angle_alpha   90.00
_cell.angle_beta   90.00
_cell.angle_gamma   90.00
#
_symmetry.space_group_name_H-M   'P 1'
#
loop_
_entity.id
_entity.type
_entity.pdbx_description
1 polymer ?
#
loop_
_entity_poly.entity_id
_entity_poly.type
_entity_poly.pdbx_seq_one_letter_code
_entity_poly.pdbx_strand_id
1 'polypeptide(L)'
;MNMKDFVFSVLALLMLVSCGSSNKSVAVRYEIPVAGATMSEVCLERMGYTVSFNPQMNIPNWVAWELNAERLIERESRSDRFVPDPDIDERKAITTDEYKGCGWDRGHMCPAGDNRWHWRAMDESFYMTNICPQNHNLNRGDWKELEEACRRWAAVEPIYIVCGPILYKTPKYGYIGKKHQIRVPDAFFKVVLTGVESGCPRAIGFVYKNEAGNYKRDKYVNTIDEVERITSLDFFSALPDDIEKAIEAECDLDEWP
;
A
#
# COMPACT_ATOMS: atom_id res chain seq x y z
N MET A 1 -8.81 -74.38 53.05
CA MET A 1 -8.70 -73.12 53.74
C MET A 1 -8.12 -72.12 52.72
N ASN A 2 -8.98 -71.27 52.22
CA ASN A 2 -8.75 -70.49 50.99
C ASN A 2 -7.92 -69.25 51.28
N MET A 3 -6.91 -69.06 50.45
CA MET A 3 -6.17 -67.85 50.38
C MET A 3 -6.60 -67.11 49.08
N LYS A 4 -7.18 -65.95 49.27
CA LYS A 4 -7.72 -65.12 48.19
C LYS A 4 -6.58 -64.36 47.51
N ASP A 5 -6.47 -64.50 46.17
CA ASP A 5 -5.58 -63.79 45.34
C ASP A 5 -6.02 -62.29 45.24
N PHE A 6 -5.10 -61.40 45.53
CA PHE A 6 -5.25 -59.95 45.37
C PHE A 6 -4.53 -59.47 44.11
N VAL A 7 -5.27 -59.29 43.05
CA VAL A 7 -4.72 -58.75 41.78
C VAL A 7 -4.73 -57.23 41.89
N PHE A 8 -3.54 -56.63 41.93
CA PHE A 8 -3.37 -55.19 41.79
C PHE A 8 -3.36 -54.83 40.30
N SER A 9 -4.43 -54.17 39.84
CA SER A 9 -4.51 -53.58 38.53
C SER A 9 -3.86 -52.20 38.55
N VAL A 10 -2.68 -52.07 37.96
CA VAL A 10 -2.00 -50.76 37.77
C VAL A 10 -2.58 -50.12 36.53
N LEU A 11 -3.42 -49.12 36.74
CA LEU A 11 -3.94 -48.27 35.66
C LEU A 11 -2.88 -47.24 35.28
N ALA A 12 -2.15 -47.47 34.20
CA ALA A 12 -1.21 -46.50 33.62
C ALA A 12 -2.01 -45.41 32.90
N LEU A 13 -2.07 -44.21 33.52
CA LEU A 13 -2.65 -42.99 32.92
C LEU A 13 -1.66 -42.42 31.92
N LEU A 14 -1.84 -42.71 30.62
CA LEU A 14 -1.13 -42.05 29.54
C LEU A 14 -1.63 -40.61 29.42
N MET A 15 -0.86 -39.68 29.94
CA MET A 15 -1.03 -38.26 29.64
C MET A 15 -0.56 -38.01 28.18
N LEU A 16 -1.51 -37.89 27.26
CA LEU A 16 -1.27 -37.35 25.94
C LEU A 16 -1.01 -35.86 26.10
N VAL A 17 0.26 -35.46 26.10
CA VAL A 17 0.65 -34.06 25.92
C VAL A 17 0.39 -33.71 24.43
N SER A 18 -0.77 -33.12 24.22
CA SER A 18 -1.07 -32.47 22.93
C SER A 18 -0.18 -31.25 22.78
N CYS A 19 0.91 -31.38 22.02
CA CYS A 19 1.66 -30.25 21.54
C CYS A 19 0.79 -29.53 20.52
N GLY A 20 0.02 -28.53 20.96
CA GLY A 20 -0.68 -27.61 20.10
C GLY A 20 0.35 -26.73 19.38
N SER A 21 0.77 -27.13 18.19
CA SER A 21 1.39 -26.19 17.26
C SER A 21 0.33 -25.16 16.89
N SER A 22 0.41 -23.97 17.48
CA SER A 22 -0.33 -22.82 17.00
C SER A 22 0.20 -22.48 15.59
N ASN A 23 -0.44 -23.05 14.57
CA ASN A 23 -0.32 -22.51 13.23
C ASN A 23 -0.87 -21.08 13.29
N LYS A 24 0.00 -20.08 13.45
CA LYS A 24 -0.34 -18.71 13.10
C LYS A 24 -0.68 -18.75 11.60
N SER A 25 -1.96 -18.67 11.27
CA SER A 25 -2.37 -18.40 9.90
C SER A 25 -1.67 -17.11 9.48
N VAL A 26 -0.85 -17.18 8.45
CA VAL A 26 -0.28 -15.97 7.84
C VAL A 26 -1.48 -15.18 7.33
N ALA A 27 -1.64 -13.96 7.82
CA ALA A 27 -2.71 -13.08 7.36
C ALA A 27 -2.54 -12.87 5.85
N VAL A 28 -3.63 -13.02 5.10
CA VAL A 28 -3.63 -12.77 3.66
C VAL A 28 -3.43 -11.27 3.45
N ARG A 29 -2.56 -10.92 2.54
CA ARG A 29 -2.21 -9.52 2.22
C ARG A 29 -2.74 -9.18 0.82
N TYR A 30 -3.99 -8.77 0.76
CA TYR A 30 -4.66 -8.43 -0.49
C TYR A 30 -4.06 -7.20 -1.19
N GLU A 31 -3.41 -6.33 -0.42
CA GLU A 31 -2.81 -5.10 -0.94
C GLU A 31 -1.48 -5.31 -1.68
N ILE A 32 -0.82 -6.46 -1.58
CA ILE A 32 0.49 -6.66 -2.19
C ILE A 32 0.33 -7.10 -3.64
N PRO A 33 0.70 -6.26 -4.63
CA PRO A 33 0.60 -6.63 -6.03
C PRO A 33 1.71 -7.60 -6.44
N VAL A 34 1.46 -8.39 -7.47
CA VAL A 34 2.47 -9.20 -8.13
C VAL A 34 3.10 -8.38 -9.27
N ALA A 35 4.41 -8.26 -9.25
CA ALA A 35 5.17 -7.51 -10.25
C ALA A 35 5.83 -8.44 -11.27
N GLY A 36 5.99 -7.97 -12.49
CA GLY A 36 6.76 -8.71 -13.51
C GLY A 36 8.23 -8.88 -13.11
N ALA A 37 8.85 -9.99 -13.48
CA ALA A 37 10.21 -10.39 -13.10
C ALA A 37 11.34 -9.40 -13.50
N THR A 38 11.05 -8.41 -14.33
CA THR A 38 12.02 -7.40 -14.80
C THR A 38 12.00 -6.09 -14.02
N MET A 39 11.13 -5.96 -13.03
CA MET A 39 11.03 -4.75 -12.22
C MET A 39 12.23 -4.63 -11.29
N SER A 40 12.95 -3.49 -11.38
CA SER A 40 14.03 -3.17 -10.44
C SER A 40 13.42 -2.70 -9.13
N GLU A 41 13.64 -3.44 -8.04
CA GLU A 41 13.00 -3.13 -6.77
C GLU A 41 13.85 -3.47 -5.55
N VAL A 42 13.60 -2.71 -4.47
CA VAL A 42 13.93 -3.03 -3.09
C VAL A 42 12.62 -2.99 -2.32
N CYS A 43 12.13 -4.14 -1.90
CA CYS A 43 10.89 -4.24 -1.13
C CYS A 43 11.18 -3.95 0.35
N LEU A 44 10.49 -2.96 0.93
CA LEU A 44 10.68 -2.50 2.30
C LEU A 44 9.34 -2.53 3.05
N GLU A 45 9.29 -3.27 4.14
CA GLU A 45 8.12 -3.28 5.03
C GLU A 45 8.25 -2.18 6.08
N ARG A 46 7.19 -1.38 6.22
CA ARG A 46 7.04 -0.32 7.20
C ARG A 46 5.85 -0.62 8.13
N MET A 47 5.78 0.05 9.25
CA MET A 47 4.69 -0.20 10.19
C MET A 47 3.30 0.07 9.58
N GLY A 48 3.19 1.07 8.73
CA GLY A 48 1.93 1.51 8.12
C GLY A 48 1.73 1.08 6.67
N TYR A 49 2.77 0.61 5.96
CA TYR A 49 2.73 0.29 4.54
C TYR A 49 3.89 -0.62 4.11
N THR A 50 3.80 -1.16 2.91
CA THR A 50 4.92 -1.79 2.19
C THR A 50 5.24 -0.95 0.96
N VAL A 51 6.51 -0.78 0.63
CA VAL A 51 6.96 -0.07 -0.56
C VAL A 51 7.89 -0.93 -1.40
N SER A 52 7.64 -1.00 -2.70
CA SER A 52 8.62 -1.43 -3.70
C SER A 52 9.35 -0.20 -4.21
N PHE A 53 10.58 0.02 -3.76
CA PHE A 53 11.39 1.16 -4.15
C PHE A 53 12.25 0.82 -5.38
N ASN A 54 12.26 1.71 -6.37
CA ASN A 54 13.07 1.59 -7.57
C ASN A 54 14.39 2.38 -7.43
N PRO A 55 15.53 1.72 -7.19
CA PRO A 55 16.80 2.40 -6.98
C PRO A 55 17.41 3.01 -8.25
N GLN A 56 16.88 2.69 -9.44
CA GLN A 56 17.33 3.28 -10.70
C GLN A 56 16.60 4.60 -11.00
N MET A 57 15.32 4.68 -10.60
CA MET A 57 14.48 5.85 -10.80
C MET A 57 14.39 6.74 -9.56
N ASN A 58 14.83 6.24 -8.40
CA ASN A 58 14.79 6.91 -7.10
C ASN A 58 13.38 7.36 -6.66
N ILE A 59 12.38 6.55 -7.00
CA ILE A 59 10.97 6.67 -6.59
C ILE A 59 10.42 5.27 -6.30
N PRO A 60 9.28 5.13 -5.58
CA PRO A 60 8.61 3.84 -5.47
C PRO A 60 8.12 3.34 -6.84
N ASN A 61 8.08 2.02 -7.05
CA ASN A 61 7.27 1.40 -8.09
C ASN A 61 5.81 1.40 -7.67
N TRP A 62 5.56 0.99 -6.42
CA TRP A 62 4.25 1.01 -5.77
C TRP A 62 4.42 1.10 -4.26
N VAL A 63 3.36 1.54 -3.59
CA VAL A 63 3.20 1.54 -2.13
C VAL A 63 1.83 0.98 -1.80
N ALA A 64 1.77 0.05 -0.83
CA ALA A 64 0.58 -0.71 -0.52
C ALA A 64 0.30 -0.75 0.99
N TRP A 65 -0.98 -0.63 1.37
CA TRP A 65 -1.39 -0.70 2.78
C TRP A 65 -2.87 -1.08 2.91
N GLU A 66 -3.18 -1.68 4.05
CA GLU A 66 -4.53 -1.80 4.54
C GLU A 66 -4.90 -0.53 5.33
N LEU A 67 -6.11 -0.03 5.17
CA LEU A 67 -6.67 1.05 5.97
C LEU A 67 -8.03 0.63 6.52
N ASN A 68 -8.22 0.82 7.82
CA ASN A 68 -9.43 0.43 8.53
C ASN A 68 -9.77 1.45 9.63
N ALA A 69 -10.92 1.30 10.28
CA ALA A 69 -11.40 2.23 11.29
C ALA A 69 -10.40 2.42 12.47
N GLU A 70 -9.64 1.38 12.84
CA GLU A 70 -8.65 1.48 13.92
C GLU A 70 -7.47 2.38 13.52
N ARG A 71 -6.99 2.27 12.28
CA ARG A 71 -5.91 3.11 11.74
C ARG A 71 -6.35 4.56 11.46
N LEU A 72 -7.65 4.85 11.49
CA LEU A 72 -8.17 6.23 11.41
C LEU A 72 -8.20 6.96 12.75
N ILE A 73 -7.94 6.29 13.85
CA ILE A 73 -7.88 6.93 15.18
C ILE A 73 -6.61 7.79 15.26
N GLU A 74 -6.80 9.11 15.24
CA GLU A 74 -5.70 10.06 15.32
C GLU A 74 -5.11 10.13 16.72
N ARG A 75 -3.91 9.56 16.91
CA ARG A 75 -3.15 9.56 18.17
C ARG A 75 -1.94 10.46 18.09
N GLU A 76 -1.48 10.77 16.86
CA GLU A 76 -0.27 11.54 16.60
C GLU A 76 -0.56 12.78 15.77
N SER A 77 0.14 13.85 16.06
CA SER A 77 0.17 15.03 15.19
C SER A 77 0.98 14.74 13.93
N ARG A 78 0.66 15.45 12.83
CA ARG A 78 1.43 15.32 11.59
C ARG A 78 2.89 15.72 11.83
N SER A 79 3.81 14.86 11.43
CA SER A 79 5.23 15.23 11.24
C SER A 79 5.39 15.98 9.91
N ASP A 80 6.46 16.77 9.79
CA ASP A 80 6.91 17.36 8.51
C ASP A 80 8.38 17.01 8.26
N ARG A 81 8.89 16.02 8.97
CA ARG A 81 10.29 15.63 8.96
C ARG A 81 10.58 14.57 7.89
N PHE A 82 10.72 15.02 6.66
CA PHE A 82 11.22 14.17 5.58
C PHE A 82 12.68 13.78 5.81
N VAL A 83 12.97 12.48 5.77
CA VAL A 83 14.31 11.94 6.00
C VAL A 83 14.64 10.84 4.99
N PRO A 84 15.92 10.61 4.70
CA PRO A 84 16.34 9.42 3.97
C PRO A 84 15.81 8.16 4.63
N ASP A 85 15.49 7.14 3.83
CA ASP A 85 15.11 5.83 4.36
C ASP A 85 16.35 5.13 4.92
N PRO A 86 16.37 4.71 6.20
CA PRO A 86 17.54 4.12 6.84
C PRO A 86 17.96 2.75 6.26
N ASP A 87 17.07 2.05 5.55
CA ASP A 87 17.38 0.77 4.93
C ASP A 87 17.92 0.92 3.49
N ILE A 88 18.08 2.16 3.01
CA ILE A 88 18.79 2.45 1.76
C ILE A 88 20.21 2.91 2.07
N ASP A 89 21.20 2.34 1.36
CA ASP A 89 22.62 2.75 1.49
C ASP A 89 22.72 4.29 1.48
N GLU A 90 23.37 4.86 2.50
CA GLU A 90 23.48 6.32 2.71
C GLU A 90 23.98 7.08 1.46
N ARG A 91 24.84 6.45 0.66
CA ARG A 91 25.37 7.05 -0.59
C ARG A 91 24.34 7.13 -1.71
N LYS A 92 23.28 6.32 -1.62
CA LYS A 92 22.17 6.21 -2.60
C LYS A 92 20.87 6.80 -2.08
N ALA A 93 20.76 7.02 -0.77
CA ALA A 93 19.56 7.50 -0.13
C ALA A 93 19.22 8.93 -0.56
N ILE A 94 17.96 9.12 -0.94
CA ILE A 94 17.43 10.40 -1.37
C ILE A 94 17.23 11.31 -0.15
N THR A 95 17.60 12.58 -0.29
CA THR A 95 17.43 13.61 0.73
C THR A 95 16.47 14.71 0.25
N THR A 96 16.03 15.54 1.17
CA THR A 96 15.19 16.71 0.84
C THR A 96 15.90 17.75 -0.01
N ASP A 97 17.24 17.74 -0.03
CA ASP A 97 18.05 18.69 -0.82
C ASP A 97 17.83 18.50 -2.33
N GLU A 98 17.48 17.28 -2.75
CA GLU A 98 17.18 16.97 -4.15
C GLU A 98 15.89 17.65 -4.64
N TYR A 99 14.99 18.02 -3.73
CA TYR A 99 13.72 18.69 -4.04
C TYR A 99 13.80 20.21 -3.93
N LYS A 100 14.90 20.80 -3.43
CA LYS A 100 15.02 22.24 -3.26
C LYS A 100 15.01 22.98 -4.60
N GLY A 101 13.99 23.84 -4.80
CA GLY A 101 13.85 24.68 -5.97
C GLY A 101 13.54 23.92 -7.28
N CYS A 102 13.08 22.65 -7.20
CA CYS A 102 12.79 21.81 -8.35
C CYS A 102 11.44 22.11 -9.02
N GLY A 103 10.55 22.85 -8.36
CA GLY A 103 9.20 23.14 -8.85
C GLY A 103 8.16 22.04 -8.61
N TRP A 104 8.52 20.96 -7.91
CA TRP A 104 7.65 19.86 -7.58
C TRP A 104 7.51 19.71 -6.06
N ASP A 105 6.32 19.32 -5.60
CA ASP A 105 6.09 18.93 -4.20
C ASP A 105 6.69 17.55 -3.90
N ARG A 106 6.95 17.30 -2.63
CA ARG A 106 7.23 15.97 -2.09
C ARG A 106 5.89 15.27 -1.84
N GLY A 107 5.35 14.63 -2.89
CA GLY A 107 4.07 13.93 -2.83
C GLY A 107 4.21 12.58 -2.15
N HIS A 108 3.40 12.31 -1.11
CA HIS A 108 3.33 11.02 -0.47
C HIS A 108 2.56 10.02 -1.34
N MET A 109 3.01 8.77 -1.37
CA MET A 109 2.20 7.68 -1.90
C MET A 109 1.30 7.12 -0.81
N CYS A 110 1.82 6.57 0.29
CA CYS A 110 1.03 6.33 1.50
C CYS A 110 0.99 7.62 2.33
N PRO A 111 -0.19 8.25 2.52
CA PRO A 111 -0.27 9.57 3.11
C PRO A 111 -0.01 9.56 4.62
N ALA A 112 0.56 10.63 5.14
CA ALA A 112 0.74 10.81 6.57
C ALA A 112 -0.60 10.80 7.33
N GLY A 113 -1.70 11.20 6.67
CA GLY A 113 -3.06 11.15 7.24
C GLY A 113 -3.51 9.74 7.63
N ASP A 114 -3.06 8.71 6.91
CA ASP A 114 -3.39 7.32 7.15
C ASP A 114 -2.47 6.66 8.19
N ASN A 115 -1.47 7.39 8.69
CA ASN A 115 -0.44 6.91 9.62
C ASN A 115 -0.47 7.61 10.98
N ARG A 116 -1.51 8.36 11.31
CA ARG A 116 -1.65 9.09 12.58
C ARG A 116 -2.00 8.21 13.79
N TRP A 117 -2.22 6.94 13.58
CA TRP A 117 -2.56 5.99 14.64
C TRP A 117 -1.36 5.56 15.50
N HIS A 118 -0.12 5.78 15.03
CA HIS A 118 1.09 5.41 15.74
C HIS A 118 2.28 6.28 15.33
N TRP A 119 3.09 6.74 16.30
CA TRP A 119 4.24 7.64 16.06
C TRP A 119 5.24 7.09 15.03
N ARG A 120 5.55 5.79 15.08
CA ARG A 120 6.46 5.14 14.14
C ARG A 120 5.86 5.09 12.72
N ALA A 121 4.60 4.75 12.58
CA ALA A 121 3.92 4.77 11.28
C ALA A 121 3.95 6.18 10.68
N MET A 122 3.69 7.21 11.52
CA MET A 122 3.79 8.62 11.13
C MET A 122 5.20 8.97 10.66
N ASP A 123 6.24 8.67 11.44
CA ASP A 123 7.62 8.99 11.08
C ASP A 123 8.06 8.27 9.80
N GLU A 124 7.76 6.98 9.66
CA GLU A 124 8.09 6.18 8.49
C GLU A 124 7.38 6.68 7.22
N SER A 125 6.18 7.28 7.33
CA SER A 125 5.48 7.83 6.16
C SER A 125 6.27 8.98 5.48
N PHE A 126 7.20 9.62 6.20
CA PHE A 126 8.08 10.68 5.70
C PHE A 126 9.43 10.17 5.17
N TYR A 127 9.64 8.87 5.07
CA TYR A 127 10.80 8.33 4.37
C TYR A 127 10.75 8.65 2.88
N MET A 128 11.90 9.07 2.33
CA MET A 128 11.97 9.50 0.93
C MET A 128 11.67 8.37 -0.07
N THR A 129 11.67 7.12 0.36
CA THR A 129 11.22 5.96 -0.45
C THR A 129 9.71 5.94 -0.70
N ASN A 130 8.91 6.66 0.10
CA ASN A 130 7.47 6.83 -0.04
C ASN A 130 7.09 8.08 -0.86
N ILE A 131 8.05 8.82 -1.41
CA ILE A 131 7.86 10.16 -1.94
C ILE A 131 8.12 10.21 -3.44
N CYS A 132 7.23 10.87 -4.18
CA CYS A 132 7.42 11.21 -5.59
C CYS A 132 7.41 12.71 -5.85
N PRO A 133 8.12 13.22 -6.89
CA PRO A 133 7.91 14.56 -7.41
C PRO A 133 6.48 14.69 -7.95
N GLN A 134 5.65 15.51 -7.32
CA GLN A 134 4.24 15.64 -7.63
C GLN A 134 3.86 17.09 -7.91
N ASN A 135 2.98 17.32 -8.88
CA ASN A 135 2.46 18.65 -9.18
C ASN A 135 1.75 19.22 -7.94
N HIS A 136 2.03 20.48 -7.62
CA HIS A 136 1.52 21.15 -6.44
C HIS A 136 -0.02 21.14 -6.33
N ASN A 137 -0.70 21.46 -7.44
CA ASN A 137 -2.16 21.53 -7.43
C ASN A 137 -2.79 20.13 -7.37
N LEU A 138 -2.18 19.13 -8.02
CA LEU A 138 -2.60 17.74 -7.87
C LEU A 138 -2.44 17.28 -6.42
N ASN A 139 -1.25 17.44 -5.85
CA ASN A 139 -0.92 16.99 -4.49
C ASN A 139 -1.85 17.57 -3.43
N ARG A 140 -2.21 18.84 -3.55
CA ARG A 140 -3.06 19.55 -2.57
C ARG A 140 -4.55 19.58 -2.94
N GLY A 141 -4.89 19.21 -4.15
CA GLY A 141 -6.25 19.12 -4.70
C GLY A 141 -6.71 17.69 -4.87
N ASP A 142 -6.90 17.28 -6.12
CA ASP A 142 -7.59 16.04 -6.49
C ASP A 142 -6.99 14.76 -5.86
N TRP A 143 -5.65 14.70 -5.69
CA TRP A 143 -5.00 13.59 -5.02
C TRP A 143 -5.36 13.53 -3.52
N LYS A 144 -5.30 14.69 -2.84
CA LYS A 144 -5.73 14.81 -1.44
C LYS A 144 -7.22 14.47 -1.26
N GLU A 145 -8.09 14.90 -2.18
CA GLU A 145 -9.51 14.58 -2.13
C GLU A 145 -9.77 13.08 -2.27
N LEU A 146 -8.97 12.36 -3.08
CA LEU A 146 -9.03 10.90 -3.15
C LEU A 146 -8.55 10.25 -1.85
N GLU A 147 -7.47 10.73 -1.24
CA GLU A 147 -7.01 10.26 0.07
C GLU A 147 -8.09 10.43 1.16
N GLU A 148 -8.78 11.57 1.16
CA GLU A 148 -9.90 11.83 2.08
C GLU A 148 -11.09 10.90 1.81
N ALA A 149 -11.35 10.54 0.54
CA ALA A 149 -12.37 9.56 0.20
C ALA A 149 -11.99 8.17 0.70
N CYS A 150 -10.75 7.72 0.48
CA CYS A 150 -10.27 6.44 1.00
C CYS A 150 -10.46 6.35 2.53
N ARG A 151 -10.17 7.42 3.27
CA ARG A 151 -10.43 7.44 4.72
C ARG A 151 -11.92 7.34 5.07
N ARG A 152 -12.81 7.97 4.30
CA ARG A 152 -14.27 7.80 4.50
C ARG A 152 -14.71 6.37 4.23
N TRP A 153 -14.22 5.74 3.18
CA TRP A 153 -14.51 4.34 2.86
C TRP A 153 -13.99 3.39 3.94
N ALA A 154 -12.74 3.59 4.40
CA ALA A 154 -12.13 2.81 5.47
C ALA A 154 -12.84 2.93 6.82
N ALA A 155 -13.59 4.00 7.05
CA ALA A 155 -14.41 4.15 8.25
C ALA A 155 -15.67 3.26 8.24
N VAL A 156 -16.09 2.81 7.06
CA VAL A 156 -17.25 1.91 6.88
C VAL A 156 -16.82 0.45 6.89
N GLU A 157 -15.75 0.13 6.16
CA GLU A 157 -15.25 -1.23 5.96
C GLU A 157 -13.74 -1.18 5.63
N PRO A 158 -12.93 -2.17 6.04
CA PRO A 158 -11.52 -2.22 5.68
C PRO A 158 -11.31 -2.11 4.17
N ILE A 159 -10.32 -1.31 3.77
CA ILE A 159 -9.91 -1.17 2.38
C ILE A 159 -8.43 -1.52 2.22
N TYR A 160 -8.10 -2.09 1.07
CA TYR A 160 -6.75 -2.44 0.66
C TYR A 160 -6.35 -1.54 -0.50
N ILE A 161 -5.26 -0.80 -0.35
CA ILE A 161 -4.87 0.27 -1.26
C ILE A 161 -3.50 -0.04 -1.85
N VAL A 162 -3.36 0.13 -3.16
CA VAL A 162 -2.07 0.20 -3.83
C VAL A 162 -2.01 1.49 -4.63
N CYS A 163 -0.93 2.23 -4.54
CA CYS A 163 -0.72 3.39 -5.40
C CYS A 163 0.74 3.53 -5.83
N GLY A 164 0.98 4.27 -6.87
CA GLY A 164 2.33 4.50 -7.35
C GLY A 164 2.40 5.41 -8.56
N PRO A 165 3.62 5.70 -9.03
CA PRO A 165 3.86 6.48 -10.23
C PRO A 165 3.60 5.66 -11.50
N ILE A 166 3.18 6.34 -12.56
CA ILE A 166 3.15 5.83 -13.92
C ILE A 166 4.23 6.56 -14.73
N LEU A 167 5.08 5.79 -15.39
CA LEU A 167 6.16 6.27 -16.23
C LEU A 167 5.87 5.95 -17.69
N TYR A 168 5.73 6.97 -18.54
CA TYR A 168 5.49 6.77 -19.96
C TYR A 168 6.77 6.34 -20.70
N LYS A 169 6.63 5.55 -21.75
CA LYS A 169 7.74 5.16 -22.64
C LYS A 169 8.43 6.39 -23.23
N THR A 170 7.65 7.42 -23.57
CA THR A 170 8.16 8.74 -23.93
C THR A 170 7.84 9.70 -22.79
N PRO A 171 8.81 10.02 -21.92
CA PRO A 171 8.58 10.83 -20.75
C PRO A 171 8.09 12.24 -21.08
N LYS A 172 7.05 12.71 -20.40
CA LYS A 172 6.62 14.10 -20.44
C LYS A 172 7.57 15.01 -19.65
N TYR A 173 8.08 14.48 -18.54
CA TYR A 173 8.98 15.19 -17.64
C TYR A 173 10.34 14.46 -17.58
N GLY A 174 11.37 15.19 -17.15
CA GLY A 174 12.72 14.64 -16.95
C GLY A 174 12.96 14.14 -15.53
N TYR A 175 14.07 14.58 -15.00
CA TYR A 175 14.52 14.25 -13.64
C TYR A 175 14.73 15.54 -12.84
N ILE A 176 14.61 15.42 -11.52
CA ILE A 176 15.04 16.44 -10.56
C ILE A 176 16.22 15.91 -9.76
N GLY A 177 16.80 16.77 -8.93
CA GLY A 177 17.89 16.41 -8.02
C GLY A 177 19.26 16.85 -8.57
N LYS A 178 20.18 17.08 -7.64
CA LYS A 178 21.56 17.52 -7.91
C LYS A 178 22.56 16.38 -7.82
N LYS A 179 22.46 15.59 -6.76
CA LYS A 179 23.34 14.43 -6.49
C LYS A 179 22.73 13.15 -7.03
N HIS A 180 21.45 12.95 -6.80
CA HIS A 180 20.69 11.80 -7.25
C HIS A 180 19.61 12.26 -8.21
N GLN A 181 19.53 11.64 -9.38
CA GLN A 181 18.50 11.92 -10.35
C GLN A 181 17.22 11.18 -9.96
N ILE A 182 16.17 11.94 -9.63
CA ILE A 182 14.87 11.41 -9.26
C ILE A 182 13.95 11.57 -10.47
N ARG A 183 13.39 10.48 -10.98
CA ARG A 183 12.46 10.50 -12.11
C ARG A 183 11.18 11.22 -11.71
N VAL A 184 10.75 12.23 -12.49
CA VAL A 184 9.45 12.86 -12.31
C VAL A 184 8.38 12.00 -12.99
N PRO A 185 7.39 11.47 -12.25
CA PRO A 185 6.32 10.66 -12.83
C PRO A 185 5.48 11.44 -13.85
N ASP A 186 4.97 10.75 -14.87
CA ASP A 186 4.06 11.32 -15.86
C ASP A 186 2.60 11.31 -15.37
N ALA A 187 2.26 10.31 -14.55
CA ALA A 187 0.98 10.16 -13.91
C ALA A 187 1.12 9.35 -12.60
N PHE A 188 0.01 9.17 -11.91
CA PHE A 188 -0.11 8.32 -10.71
C PHE A 188 -1.34 7.44 -10.82
N PHE A 189 -1.25 6.23 -10.28
CA PHE A 189 -2.40 5.37 -10.08
C PHE A 189 -2.71 5.19 -8.60
N LYS A 190 -3.95 4.86 -8.30
CA LYS A 190 -4.39 4.32 -7.02
C LYS A 190 -5.50 3.32 -7.28
N VAL A 191 -5.35 2.10 -6.77
CA VAL A 191 -6.37 1.06 -6.79
C VAL A 191 -6.80 0.75 -5.37
N VAL A 192 -8.08 0.46 -5.19
CA VAL A 192 -8.70 0.23 -3.89
C VAL A 192 -9.60 -0.99 -3.98
N LEU A 193 -9.44 -1.93 -3.06
CA LEU A 193 -10.30 -3.10 -2.84
C LEU A 193 -11.01 -2.94 -1.50
N THR A 194 -12.28 -3.35 -1.42
CA THR A 194 -13.04 -3.48 -0.18
C THR A 194 -14.03 -4.63 -0.26
N GLY A 195 -14.82 -4.88 0.79
CA GLY A 195 -15.89 -5.88 0.77
C GLY A 195 -15.43 -7.31 0.96
N VAL A 196 -14.14 -7.54 1.19
CA VAL A 196 -13.60 -8.90 1.36
C VAL A 196 -14.15 -9.58 2.61
N GLU A 197 -14.21 -8.85 3.72
CA GLU A 197 -14.69 -9.39 5.00
C GLU A 197 -16.21 -9.60 5.01
N SER A 198 -16.96 -8.74 4.31
CA SER A 198 -18.43 -8.85 4.17
C SER A 198 -18.85 -9.88 3.11
N GLY A 199 -17.90 -10.42 2.33
CA GLY A 199 -18.20 -11.36 1.25
C GLY A 199 -18.78 -10.73 -0.02
N CYS A 200 -18.67 -9.40 -0.14
CA CYS A 200 -19.10 -8.62 -1.32
C CYS A 200 -17.93 -7.77 -1.83
N PRO A 201 -16.84 -8.39 -2.32
CA PRO A 201 -15.66 -7.67 -2.77
C PRO A 201 -15.97 -6.81 -3.99
N ARG A 202 -15.41 -5.60 -4.00
CA ARG A 202 -15.43 -4.66 -5.12
C ARG A 202 -14.14 -3.87 -5.18
N ALA A 203 -13.73 -3.49 -6.36
CA ALA A 203 -12.50 -2.74 -6.58
C ALA A 203 -12.73 -1.54 -7.51
N ILE A 204 -11.88 -0.53 -7.40
CA ILE A 204 -11.92 0.66 -8.24
C ILE A 204 -10.51 1.19 -8.46
N GLY A 205 -10.21 1.59 -9.68
CA GLY A 205 -8.96 2.19 -10.08
C GLY A 205 -9.10 3.69 -10.36
N PHE A 206 -8.00 4.43 -10.17
CA PHE A 206 -7.90 5.85 -10.50
C PHE A 206 -6.57 6.12 -11.18
N VAL A 207 -6.58 6.97 -12.20
CA VAL A 207 -5.37 7.45 -12.88
C VAL A 207 -5.40 8.97 -12.99
N TYR A 208 -4.39 9.61 -12.42
CA TYR A 208 -4.21 11.06 -12.39
C TYR A 208 -2.94 11.44 -13.16
N LYS A 209 -3.05 12.29 -14.17
CA LYS A 209 -1.84 12.89 -14.77
C LYS A 209 -1.13 13.76 -13.74
N ASN A 210 0.22 13.81 -13.79
CA ASN A 210 1.01 14.63 -12.88
C ASN A 210 0.99 16.11 -13.29
N GLU A 211 -0.20 16.67 -13.35
CA GLU A 211 -0.48 18.05 -13.74
C GLU A 211 -1.64 18.61 -12.92
N ALA A 212 -1.86 19.93 -12.98
CA ALA A 212 -3.02 20.51 -12.34
C ALA A 212 -4.31 19.94 -12.94
N GLY A 213 -5.12 19.31 -12.08
CA GLY A 213 -6.40 18.71 -12.46
C GLY A 213 -7.57 19.66 -12.22
N ASN A 214 -8.25 19.47 -11.11
CA ASN A 214 -9.48 20.14 -10.70
C ASN A 214 -10.72 19.66 -11.46
N TYR A 215 -10.78 18.34 -11.64
CA TYR A 215 -11.94 17.67 -12.21
C TYR A 215 -12.68 16.87 -11.12
N LYS A 216 -13.95 16.54 -11.37
CA LYS A 216 -14.66 15.60 -10.53
C LYS A 216 -13.98 14.23 -10.56
N ARG A 217 -14.07 13.48 -9.46
CA ARG A 217 -13.41 12.18 -9.28
C ARG A 217 -13.79 11.16 -10.35
N ASP A 218 -15.02 11.20 -10.87
CA ASP A 218 -15.50 10.35 -11.96
C ASP A 218 -14.64 10.40 -13.23
N LYS A 219 -13.95 11.51 -13.47
CA LYS A 219 -13.02 11.67 -14.61
C LYS A 219 -11.72 10.90 -14.49
N TYR A 220 -11.42 10.40 -13.31
CA TYR A 220 -10.17 9.68 -13.02
C TYR A 220 -10.41 8.18 -12.83
N VAL A 221 -11.67 7.73 -12.80
CA VAL A 221 -12.06 6.33 -12.59
C VAL A 221 -11.61 5.46 -13.76
N ASN A 222 -11.09 4.30 -13.41
CA ASN A 222 -10.67 3.23 -14.33
C ASN A 222 -11.01 1.88 -13.74
N THR A 223 -11.11 0.86 -14.55
CA THR A 223 -11.12 -0.54 -14.10
C THR A 223 -9.75 -0.95 -13.59
N ILE A 224 -9.69 -1.98 -12.76
CA ILE A 224 -8.41 -2.54 -12.31
C ILE A 224 -7.64 -3.08 -13.52
N ASP A 225 -8.29 -3.84 -14.41
CA ASP A 225 -7.72 -4.35 -15.68
C ASP A 225 -6.96 -3.25 -16.48
N GLU A 226 -7.55 -2.04 -16.57
CA GLU A 226 -6.90 -0.94 -17.28
C GLU A 226 -5.67 -0.41 -16.54
N VAL A 227 -5.73 -0.33 -15.20
CA VAL A 227 -4.56 0.07 -14.39
C VAL A 227 -3.46 -0.97 -14.49
N GLU A 228 -3.78 -2.26 -14.49
CA GLU A 228 -2.83 -3.37 -14.69
C GLU A 228 -2.15 -3.30 -16.06
N ARG A 229 -2.96 -3.10 -17.10
CA ARG A 229 -2.44 -2.91 -18.45
C ARG A 229 -1.44 -1.74 -18.56
N ILE A 230 -1.68 -0.67 -17.80
CA ILE A 230 -0.81 0.52 -17.77
C ILE A 230 0.47 0.26 -16.97
N THR A 231 0.35 -0.40 -15.82
CA THR A 231 1.44 -0.55 -14.83
C THR A 231 2.23 -1.85 -14.98
N SER A 232 1.64 -2.87 -15.61
CA SER A 232 2.13 -4.25 -15.63
C SER A 232 2.29 -4.84 -14.22
N LEU A 233 1.47 -4.39 -13.29
CA LEU A 233 1.26 -4.97 -11.97
C LEU A 233 -0.04 -5.79 -12.02
N ASP A 234 -0.09 -6.87 -11.27
CA ASP A 234 -1.26 -7.71 -11.04
C ASP A 234 -1.74 -7.43 -9.60
N PHE A 235 -2.94 -6.84 -9.48
CA PHE A 235 -3.47 -6.39 -8.20
C PHE A 235 -4.42 -7.41 -7.61
N PHE A 236 -4.46 -7.49 -6.30
CA PHE A 236 -5.43 -8.29 -5.54
C PHE A 236 -5.40 -9.81 -5.83
N SER A 237 -4.31 -10.31 -6.41
CA SER A 237 -4.09 -11.72 -6.80
C SER A 237 -4.18 -12.75 -5.66
N ALA A 238 -4.37 -12.29 -4.43
CA ALA A 238 -4.69 -13.15 -3.29
C ALA A 238 -6.18 -13.52 -3.19
N LEU A 239 -7.04 -12.92 -4.03
CA LEU A 239 -8.44 -13.30 -4.16
C LEU A 239 -8.56 -14.59 -5.00
N PRO A 240 -9.67 -15.33 -4.87
CA PRO A 240 -10.00 -16.38 -5.84
C PRO A 240 -10.15 -15.82 -7.26
N ASP A 241 -9.58 -16.50 -8.26
CA ASP A 241 -9.47 -16.05 -9.65
C ASP A 241 -10.80 -15.57 -10.27
N ASP A 242 -11.92 -16.24 -9.92
CA ASP A 242 -13.26 -15.91 -10.44
C ASP A 242 -13.79 -14.59 -9.83
N ILE A 243 -13.48 -14.32 -8.58
CA ILE A 243 -13.83 -13.07 -7.88
C ILE A 243 -12.94 -11.93 -8.38
N GLU A 244 -11.64 -12.13 -8.39
CA GLU A 244 -10.64 -11.18 -8.88
C GLU A 244 -11.03 -10.68 -10.26
N LYS A 245 -11.17 -11.60 -11.24
CA LYS A 245 -11.55 -11.28 -12.61
C LYS A 245 -12.88 -10.52 -12.73
N ALA A 246 -13.85 -10.82 -11.86
CA ALA A 246 -15.15 -10.16 -11.92
C ALA A 246 -15.08 -8.70 -11.48
N ILE A 247 -14.36 -8.42 -10.37
CA ILE A 247 -14.25 -7.07 -9.81
C ILE A 247 -13.27 -6.16 -10.55
N GLU A 248 -12.30 -6.75 -11.27
CA GLU A 248 -11.30 -6.00 -12.04
C GLU A 248 -11.84 -5.42 -13.33
N ALA A 249 -12.85 -6.06 -13.90
CA ALA A 249 -13.53 -5.64 -15.13
C ALA A 249 -14.51 -4.48 -14.91
N GLU A 250 -14.90 -4.18 -13.66
CA GLU A 250 -15.92 -3.19 -13.32
C GLU A 250 -15.34 -1.96 -12.60
N CYS A 251 -16.01 -0.82 -12.68
CA CYS A 251 -15.59 0.40 -12.02
C CYS A 251 -16.78 1.36 -11.80
N ASP A 252 -17.66 1.06 -10.85
CA ASP A 252 -18.78 1.92 -10.50
C ASP A 252 -18.46 2.74 -9.24
N LEU A 253 -18.28 4.07 -9.40
CA LEU A 253 -18.01 4.97 -8.29
C LEU A 253 -19.24 5.16 -7.38
N ASP A 254 -20.45 4.96 -7.87
CA ASP A 254 -21.68 5.14 -7.09
C ASP A 254 -21.87 4.06 -6.01
N GLU A 255 -21.13 2.94 -6.13
CA GLU A 255 -21.07 1.90 -5.09
C GLU A 255 -20.18 2.27 -3.89
N TRP A 256 -19.45 3.38 -3.98
CA TRP A 256 -18.52 3.82 -2.93
C TRP A 256 -19.10 4.98 -2.12
N PRO A 257 -19.19 4.87 -0.78
CA PRO A 257 -19.85 5.83 0.10
C PRO A 257 -19.19 7.22 0.18
#